data_9daadffea4638a51b509a898ca9dfc28
#
_entry.id   9daadffea4638a51b509a898ca9dfc28
#
_cell.length_a   1.000
_cell.length_b   1.000
_cell.length_c   1.000
_cell.angle_alpha   90.00
_cell.angle_beta   90.00
_cell.angle_gamma   90.00
#
_symmetry.space_group_name_H-M   'P 1'
#
loop_
_entity.id
_entity.type
_entity.pdbx_description
1 polymer ?
#
loop_
_entity_poly.entity_id
_entity_poly.type
_entity_poly.pdbx_seq_one_letter_code
_entity_poly.pdbx_strand_id
1 'polypeptide(L)'
;MGKYWNEEIECMAHEDMKKLQSERLVKQVKHVWDNVPYYKKLMEEKGVTPDDIHGIEDLHKLPFLSKADLREAYPYGLLAKPLSECVRIHSTSGTTGKRVVAFYTQHDIDLWENCCARAIVAAGGTKDDVCHVAYGYGLFTGGAGLNGGSHKVGCLTLPMSSGNTERQIQFMQDLGSTILCCTPSYAAYIGETVKEMGIKPEELTLKAGIFGAEPWTEEMRHEIEKLLGIKAYDIAFLNNMVFSWNSMNNFVVDRYTDGCRIALIIQEIRFAAKAADGLFSDFINLPCADSRFDCTLQ
;
A
#
# COMPACT_ATOMS: atom_id res chain seq x y z
N MET A 1 -20.64 -10.08 3.51
CA MET A 1 -19.50 -9.89 2.61
C MET A 1 -18.61 -11.10 2.75
N GLY A 2 -17.94 -11.60 1.68
CA GLY A 2 -17.05 -12.76 1.78
C GLY A 2 -15.77 -12.45 2.56
N LYS A 3 -14.94 -13.47 2.80
CA LYS A 3 -13.62 -13.34 3.45
C LYS A 3 -12.64 -12.50 2.60
N TYR A 4 -12.86 -12.44 1.29
CA TYR A 4 -12.00 -11.78 0.29
C TYR A 4 -12.75 -10.64 -0.38
N TRP A 5 -12.01 -9.60 -0.77
CA TRP A 5 -12.53 -8.51 -1.60
C TRP A 5 -12.66 -8.94 -3.08
N ASN A 6 -11.65 -9.64 -3.57
CA ASN A 6 -11.61 -10.21 -4.91
C ASN A 6 -11.06 -11.65 -4.83
N GLU A 7 -11.95 -12.61 -4.59
CA GLU A 7 -11.60 -14.01 -4.37
C GLU A 7 -10.89 -14.63 -5.57
N GLU A 8 -11.25 -14.26 -6.80
CA GLU A 8 -10.60 -14.76 -8.02
C GLU A 8 -9.10 -14.46 -8.05
N ILE A 9 -8.72 -13.24 -7.69
CA ILE A 9 -7.32 -12.82 -7.66
C ILE A 9 -6.62 -13.26 -6.37
N GLU A 10 -7.30 -13.11 -5.24
CA GLU A 10 -6.70 -13.36 -3.91
C GLU A 10 -6.49 -14.86 -3.63
N CYS A 11 -7.30 -15.72 -4.27
CA CYS A 11 -7.18 -17.17 -4.18
C CYS A 11 -6.65 -17.83 -5.46
N MET A 12 -6.10 -17.03 -6.38
CA MET A 12 -5.56 -17.54 -7.65
C MET A 12 -4.40 -18.51 -7.41
N ALA A 13 -4.37 -19.62 -8.16
CA ALA A 13 -3.27 -20.56 -8.10
C ALA A 13 -1.93 -19.90 -8.48
N HIS A 14 -0.84 -20.34 -7.86
CA HIS A 14 0.48 -19.70 -8.07
C HIS A 14 0.91 -19.63 -9.54
N GLU A 15 0.70 -20.71 -10.29
CA GLU A 15 1.06 -20.77 -11.73
C GLU A 15 0.21 -19.80 -12.56
N ASP A 16 -1.08 -19.66 -12.26
CA ASP A 16 -1.95 -18.72 -12.97
C ASP A 16 -1.59 -17.27 -12.62
N MET A 17 -1.25 -17.00 -11.34
CA MET A 17 -0.75 -15.70 -10.91
C MET A 17 0.56 -15.35 -11.63
N LYS A 18 1.50 -16.29 -11.74
CA LYS A 18 2.77 -16.12 -12.43
C LYS A 18 2.57 -15.81 -13.93
N LYS A 19 1.63 -16.51 -14.56
CA LYS A 19 1.25 -16.25 -15.95
C LYS A 19 0.66 -14.84 -16.12
N LEU A 20 -0.30 -14.48 -15.27
CA LEU A 20 -0.92 -13.15 -15.27
C LEU A 20 0.14 -12.03 -15.06
N GLN A 21 1.07 -12.25 -14.13
CA GLN A 21 2.18 -11.32 -13.89
C GLN A 21 3.08 -11.17 -15.10
N SER A 22 3.40 -12.26 -15.77
CA SER A 22 4.24 -12.25 -16.97
C SER A 22 3.57 -11.48 -18.13
N GLU A 23 2.29 -11.74 -18.39
CA GLU A 23 1.52 -11.02 -19.41
C GLU A 23 1.48 -9.51 -19.12
N ARG A 24 1.30 -9.14 -17.85
CA ARG A 24 1.28 -7.74 -17.41
C ARG A 24 2.64 -7.08 -17.54
N LEU A 25 3.73 -7.78 -17.18
CA LEU A 25 5.09 -7.25 -17.29
C LEU A 25 5.44 -6.93 -18.75
N VAL A 26 5.21 -7.88 -19.68
CA VAL A 26 5.49 -7.68 -21.11
C VAL A 26 4.75 -6.45 -21.63
N LYS A 27 3.45 -6.33 -21.34
CA LYS A 27 2.63 -5.20 -21.75
C LYS A 27 3.17 -3.88 -21.16
N GLN A 28 3.58 -3.91 -19.89
CA GLN A 28 4.05 -2.72 -19.19
C GLN A 28 5.42 -2.27 -19.70
N VAL A 29 6.34 -3.18 -19.95
CA VAL A 29 7.66 -2.85 -20.49
C VAL A 29 7.51 -2.17 -21.86
N LYS A 30 6.64 -2.70 -22.71
CA LYS A 30 6.34 -2.07 -24.00
C LYS A 30 5.75 -0.67 -23.82
N HIS A 31 4.79 -0.51 -22.91
CA HIS A 31 4.17 0.79 -22.62
C HIS A 31 5.19 1.83 -22.18
N VAL A 32 6.09 1.46 -21.25
CA VAL A 32 7.13 2.36 -20.75
C VAL A 32 8.15 2.70 -21.83
N TRP A 33 8.57 1.72 -22.63
CA TRP A 33 9.46 1.94 -23.77
C TRP A 33 8.90 2.96 -24.76
N ASP A 34 7.61 2.84 -25.07
CA ASP A 34 6.97 3.69 -26.06
C ASP A 34 6.72 5.13 -25.54
N ASN A 35 6.53 5.31 -24.22
CA ASN A 35 6.01 6.56 -23.66
C ASN A 35 6.95 7.27 -22.66
N VAL A 36 8.01 6.63 -22.17
CA VAL A 36 8.92 7.21 -21.17
C VAL A 36 10.35 7.26 -21.72
N PRO A 37 10.75 8.35 -22.39
CA PRO A 37 12.07 8.47 -23.02
C PRO A 37 13.23 8.26 -22.03
N TYR A 38 13.10 8.69 -20.79
CA TYR A 38 14.11 8.48 -19.75
C TYR A 38 14.38 7.00 -19.51
N TYR A 39 13.32 6.20 -19.34
CA TYR A 39 13.47 4.77 -19.07
C TYR A 39 13.90 3.98 -20.32
N LYS A 40 13.41 4.39 -21.50
CA LYS A 40 13.87 3.84 -22.78
C LYS A 40 15.39 3.98 -22.94
N LYS A 41 15.93 5.18 -22.63
CA LYS A 41 17.38 5.43 -22.65
C LYS A 41 18.13 4.45 -21.72
N LEU A 42 17.64 4.24 -20.49
CA LEU A 42 18.26 3.30 -19.56
C LEU A 42 18.23 1.85 -20.07
N MET A 43 17.15 1.44 -20.72
CA MET A 43 17.06 0.13 -21.34
C MET A 43 18.04 -0.01 -22.50
N GLU A 44 18.15 1.00 -23.38
CA GLU A 44 19.10 1.04 -24.50
C GLU A 44 20.55 0.99 -23.99
N GLU A 45 20.91 1.73 -22.96
CA GLU A 45 22.23 1.71 -22.31
C GLU A 45 22.57 0.32 -21.72
N LYS A 46 21.56 -0.42 -21.28
CA LYS A 46 21.71 -1.79 -20.78
C LYS A 46 21.66 -2.85 -21.91
N GLY A 47 21.38 -2.44 -23.14
CA GLY A 47 21.27 -3.32 -24.29
C GLY A 47 20.02 -4.21 -24.25
N VAL A 48 18.93 -3.72 -23.63
CA VAL A 48 17.67 -4.45 -23.47
C VAL A 48 16.54 -3.74 -24.20
N THR A 49 15.74 -4.50 -24.92
CA THR A 49 14.55 -4.03 -25.64
C THR A 49 13.30 -4.72 -25.10
N PRO A 50 12.09 -4.25 -25.43
CA PRO A 50 10.87 -4.97 -25.07
C PRO A 50 10.81 -6.41 -25.56
N ASP A 51 11.48 -6.72 -26.70
CA ASP A 51 11.49 -8.06 -27.28
C ASP A 51 12.35 -9.07 -26.48
N ASP A 52 13.16 -8.58 -25.52
CA ASP A 52 13.96 -9.43 -24.65
C ASP A 52 13.21 -9.86 -23.38
N ILE A 53 11.98 -9.35 -23.19
CA ILE A 53 11.16 -9.57 -22.00
C ILE A 53 9.93 -10.38 -22.34
N HIS A 54 9.91 -11.63 -21.90
CA HIS A 54 8.84 -12.59 -22.18
C HIS A 54 8.00 -12.92 -20.95
N GLY A 55 8.46 -12.58 -19.76
CA GLY A 55 7.76 -12.83 -18.50
C GLY A 55 8.56 -12.37 -17.28
N ILE A 56 8.03 -12.70 -16.11
CA ILE A 56 8.62 -12.27 -14.83
C ILE A 56 10.03 -12.81 -14.58
N GLU A 57 10.40 -13.90 -15.24
CA GLU A 57 11.76 -14.47 -15.18
C GLU A 57 12.81 -13.52 -15.78
N ASP A 58 12.39 -12.65 -16.69
CA ASP A 58 13.27 -11.69 -17.36
C ASP A 58 13.38 -10.36 -16.61
N LEU A 59 12.71 -10.22 -15.45
CA LEU A 59 12.70 -8.98 -14.66
C LEU A 59 14.11 -8.48 -14.34
N HIS A 60 15.07 -9.39 -14.11
CA HIS A 60 16.46 -9.08 -13.81
C HIS A 60 17.22 -8.38 -14.95
N LYS A 61 16.73 -8.50 -16.20
CA LYS A 61 17.29 -7.84 -17.38
C LYS A 61 17.00 -6.33 -17.39
N LEU A 62 15.91 -5.91 -16.76
CA LEU A 62 15.47 -4.52 -16.78
C LEU A 62 16.41 -3.61 -15.96
N PRO A 63 16.57 -2.32 -16.33
CA PRO A 63 17.33 -1.38 -15.51
C PRO A 63 16.58 -1.04 -14.24
N PHE A 64 17.34 -0.79 -13.17
CA PHE A 64 16.82 -0.30 -11.92
C PHE A 64 16.79 1.22 -11.89
N LEU A 65 15.79 1.81 -11.21
CA LEU A 65 15.80 3.23 -10.90
C LEU A 65 16.16 3.45 -9.45
N SER A 66 17.04 4.40 -9.25
CA SER A 66 17.40 4.91 -7.93
C SER A 66 16.62 6.17 -7.60
N LYS A 67 16.68 6.60 -6.33
CA LYS A 67 16.12 7.90 -5.93
C LYS A 67 16.79 9.09 -6.65
N ALA A 68 18.02 8.93 -7.12
CA ALA A 68 18.72 9.95 -7.92
C ALA A 68 18.06 10.10 -9.29
N ASP A 69 17.76 8.98 -9.97
CA ASP A 69 17.07 8.97 -11.27
C ASP A 69 15.69 9.63 -11.18
N LEU A 70 14.94 9.35 -10.11
CA LEU A 70 13.64 9.97 -9.88
C LEU A 70 13.72 11.49 -9.71
N ARG A 71 14.81 11.98 -9.11
CA ARG A 71 15.07 13.42 -8.95
C ARG A 71 15.57 14.08 -10.23
N GLU A 72 16.35 13.37 -11.02
CA GLU A 72 16.82 13.83 -12.33
C GLU A 72 15.66 13.96 -13.30
N ALA A 73 14.77 12.99 -13.32
CA ALA A 73 13.57 12.98 -14.16
C ALA A 73 12.46 13.94 -13.68
N TYR A 74 12.64 14.63 -12.55
CA TYR A 74 11.64 15.56 -12.02
C TYR A 74 11.40 16.76 -12.96
N PRO A 75 10.15 17.23 -13.15
CA PRO A 75 8.92 16.65 -12.61
C PRO A 75 8.23 15.65 -13.55
N TYR A 76 8.46 15.69 -14.87
CA TYR A 76 7.66 15.01 -15.89
C TYR A 76 8.42 13.93 -16.66
N GLY A 77 9.70 13.72 -16.39
CA GLY A 77 10.56 12.83 -17.17
C GLY A 77 10.15 11.35 -17.13
N LEU A 78 9.34 10.98 -16.13
CA LEU A 78 8.78 9.62 -16.01
C LEU A 78 7.27 9.56 -16.32
N LEU A 79 6.71 10.64 -16.84
CA LEU A 79 5.28 10.69 -17.16
C LEU A 79 5.01 9.92 -18.46
N ALA A 80 4.19 8.87 -18.38
CA ALA A 80 3.86 8.00 -19.50
C ALA A 80 2.55 8.37 -20.21
N LYS A 81 1.85 9.38 -19.70
CA LYS A 81 0.57 9.88 -20.25
C LYS A 81 0.53 11.41 -20.27
N PRO A 82 -0.26 12.02 -21.16
CA PRO A 82 -0.49 13.47 -21.10
C PRO A 82 -1.05 13.91 -19.75
N LEU A 83 -0.64 15.08 -19.26
CA LEU A 83 -1.16 15.65 -18.01
C LEU A 83 -2.68 15.75 -17.99
N SER A 84 -3.31 15.96 -19.15
CA SER A 84 -4.76 16.02 -19.30
C SER A 84 -5.49 14.71 -18.98
N GLU A 85 -4.78 13.58 -18.97
CA GLU A 85 -5.31 12.28 -18.55
C GLU A 85 -5.06 12.00 -17.06
N CYS A 86 -4.26 12.83 -16.36
CA CYS A 86 -3.95 12.67 -14.95
C CYS A 86 -4.96 13.44 -14.09
N VAL A 87 -5.46 12.80 -13.06
CA VAL A 87 -6.50 13.36 -12.17
C VAL A 87 -5.99 13.68 -10.78
N ARG A 88 -4.79 13.19 -10.41
CA ARG A 88 -4.21 13.39 -9.08
C ARG A 88 -2.68 13.39 -9.10
N ILE A 89 -2.09 14.14 -8.18
CA ILE A 89 -0.65 14.19 -7.94
C ILE A 89 -0.39 13.90 -6.47
N HIS A 90 0.59 13.05 -6.21
CA HIS A 90 1.18 12.86 -4.89
C HIS A 90 2.68 13.13 -4.92
N SER A 91 3.28 13.42 -3.78
CA SER A 91 4.72 13.63 -3.68
C SER A 91 5.28 13.17 -2.36
N THR A 92 6.60 12.90 -2.36
CA THR A 92 7.36 12.68 -1.14
C THR A 92 7.56 14.00 -0.37
N SER A 93 7.89 13.91 0.92
CA SER A 93 8.14 15.08 1.78
C SER A 93 9.26 16.01 1.30
N GLY A 94 10.23 15.48 0.54
CA GLY A 94 11.36 16.28 0.01
C GLY A 94 12.40 16.68 1.05
N THR A 95 12.43 16.07 2.22
CA THR A 95 13.38 16.37 3.32
C THR A 95 14.84 16.27 2.95
N THR A 96 15.20 15.49 1.92
CA THR A 96 16.56 15.25 1.45
C THR A 96 16.87 15.89 0.10
N GLY A 97 16.14 16.94 -0.32
CA GLY A 97 16.34 17.64 -1.59
C GLY A 97 15.08 17.73 -2.45
N LYS A 98 15.21 17.65 -3.79
CA LYS A 98 14.05 17.70 -4.69
C LYS A 98 13.05 16.62 -4.33
N ARG A 99 11.77 17.00 -4.33
CA ARG A 99 10.66 16.05 -4.14
C ARG A 99 10.60 15.10 -5.31
N VAL A 100 10.01 13.93 -5.07
CA VAL A 100 9.59 13.01 -6.12
C VAL A 100 8.09 13.14 -6.24
N VAL A 101 7.58 13.26 -7.46
CA VAL A 101 6.15 13.39 -7.75
C VAL A 101 5.65 12.17 -8.50
N ALA A 102 4.41 11.80 -8.21
CA ALA A 102 3.67 10.76 -8.91
C ALA A 102 2.38 11.33 -9.46
N PHE A 103 2.07 10.98 -10.69
CA PHE A 103 0.86 11.38 -11.39
C PHE A 103 -0.02 10.14 -11.56
N TYR A 104 -1.30 10.30 -11.32
CA TYR A 104 -2.26 9.21 -11.36
C TYR A 104 -3.38 9.53 -12.34
N THR A 105 -3.69 8.59 -13.23
CA THR A 105 -4.93 8.60 -13.99
C THR A 105 -6.09 8.12 -13.12
N GLN A 106 -7.32 8.23 -13.61
CA GLN A 106 -8.47 7.66 -12.91
C GLN A 106 -8.31 6.14 -12.73
N HIS A 107 -7.78 5.45 -13.74
CA HIS A 107 -7.52 4.01 -13.66
C HIS A 107 -6.54 3.66 -12.53
N ASP A 108 -5.46 4.44 -12.36
CA ASP A 108 -4.49 4.22 -11.28
C ASP A 108 -5.13 4.45 -9.90
N ILE A 109 -5.99 5.47 -9.78
CA ILE A 109 -6.76 5.71 -8.55
C ILE A 109 -7.68 4.53 -8.25
N ASP A 110 -8.41 4.04 -9.24
CA ASP A 110 -9.33 2.91 -9.08
C ASP A 110 -8.61 1.63 -8.64
N LEU A 111 -7.42 1.37 -9.18
CA LEU A 111 -6.55 0.27 -8.77
C LEU A 111 -6.10 0.43 -7.31
N TRP A 112 -5.57 1.59 -6.98
CA TRP A 112 -5.10 1.88 -5.64
C TRP A 112 -6.21 1.75 -4.59
N GLU A 113 -7.39 2.29 -4.85
CA GLU A 113 -8.55 2.13 -3.99
C GLU A 113 -8.98 0.67 -3.85
N ASN A 114 -8.86 -0.16 -4.90
CA ASN A 114 -9.07 -1.60 -4.82
C ASN A 114 -8.08 -2.29 -3.87
N CYS A 115 -6.81 -1.88 -3.91
CA CYS A 115 -5.80 -2.42 -2.99
C CYS A 115 -6.12 -2.06 -1.53
N CYS A 116 -6.51 -0.81 -1.29
CA CYS A 116 -6.92 -0.37 0.04
C CYS A 116 -8.20 -1.08 0.52
N ALA A 117 -9.16 -1.34 -0.39
CA ALA A 117 -10.36 -2.11 -0.09
C ALA A 117 -10.02 -3.55 0.35
N ARG A 118 -9.04 -4.20 -0.30
CA ARG A 118 -8.55 -5.52 0.12
C ARG A 118 -7.99 -5.48 1.55
N ALA A 119 -7.16 -4.49 1.87
CA ALA A 119 -6.60 -4.35 3.22
C ALA A 119 -7.69 -4.18 4.27
N ILE A 120 -8.72 -3.38 3.99
CA ILE A 120 -9.85 -3.17 4.89
C ILE A 120 -10.64 -4.47 5.08
N VAL A 121 -10.97 -5.18 3.99
CA VAL A 121 -11.68 -6.47 4.07
C VAL A 121 -10.83 -7.54 4.76
N ALA A 122 -9.53 -7.57 4.50
CA ALA A 122 -8.58 -8.45 5.16
C ALA A 122 -8.51 -8.22 6.68
N ALA A 123 -8.66 -6.97 7.13
CA ALA A 123 -8.79 -6.64 8.55
C ALA A 123 -10.20 -6.90 9.13
N GLY A 124 -11.10 -7.51 8.36
CA GLY A 124 -12.47 -7.83 8.78
C GLY A 124 -13.46 -6.69 8.57
N GLY A 125 -13.11 -5.69 7.74
CA GLY A 125 -13.99 -4.59 7.39
C GLY A 125 -15.10 -4.99 6.43
N THR A 126 -16.27 -4.39 6.59
CA THR A 126 -17.46 -4.63 5.80
C THR A 126 -18.18 -3.31 5.51
N LYS A 127 -19.21 -3.34 4.69
CA LYS A 127 -20.06 -2.17 4.42
C LYS A 127 -20.79 -1.61 5.65
N ASP A 128 -20.89 -2.39 6.71
CA ASP A 128 -21.59 -2.00 7.94
C ASP A 128 -20.65 -1.32 8.94
N ASP A 129 -19.38 -1.08 8.55
CA ASP A 129 -18.35 -0.50 9.39
C ASP A 129 -18.22 1.01 9.22
N VAL A 130 -17.76 1.65 10.28
CA VAL A 130 -17.37 3.06 10.31
C VAL A 130 -15.84 3.13 10.29
N CYS A 131 -15.28 3.54 9.16
CA CYS A 131 -13.84 3.62 8.94
C CYS A 131 -13.31 5.02 9.30
N HIS A 132 -12.58 5.12 10.40
CA HIS A 132 -11.99 6.34 10.91
C HIS A 132 -10.58 6.54 10.34
N VAL A 133 -10.42 7.45 9.38
CA VAL A 133 -9.15 7.71 8.71
C VAL A 133 -8.45 8.89 9.35
N ALA A 134 -7.49 8.58 10.22
CA ALA A 134 -6.67 9.53 10.98
C ALA A 134 -5.24 9.69 10.41
N TYR A 135 -5.03 9.36 9.14
CA TYR A 135 -3.83 9.72 8.38
C TYR A 135 -3.93 11.14 7.86
N GLY A 136 -2.79 11.84 7.78
CA GLY A 136 -2.72 13.14 7.11
C GLY A 136 -3.10 13.04 5.63
N TYR A 137 -3.94 13.97 5.19
CA TYR A 137 -4.29 14.15 3.78
C TYR A 137 -3.30 15.11 3.08
N GLY A 138 -3.51 15.35 1.81
CA GLY A 138 -2.67 16.23 0.98
C GLY A 138 -1.78 15.45 0.02
N LEU A 139 -0.50 15.76 -0.02
CA LEU A 139 0.43 15.11 -0.97
C LEU A 139 0.85 13.69 -0.58
N PHE A 140 0.55 13.26 0.65
CA PHE A 140 0.81 11.89 1.11
C PHE A 140 -0.31 10.92 0.67
N THR A 141 0.06 9.67 0.50
CA THR A 141 -0.81 8.66 -0.10
C THR A 141 -1.74 7.96 0.89
N GLY A 142 -1.32 7.78 2.16
CA GLY A 142 -2.01 6.92 3.12
C GLY A 142 -3.48 7.30 3.37
N GLY A 143 -3.74 8.57 3.72
CA GLY A 143 -5.10 9.04 4.00
C GLY A 143 -6.04 8.92 2.80
N ALA A 144 -5.59 9.40 1.64
CA ALA A 144 -6.40 9.38 0.41
C ALA A 144 -6.71 7.94 -0.07
N GLY A 145 -5.73 7.03 0.04
CA GLY A 145 -5.91 5.64 -0.37
C GLY A 145 -6.91 4.89 0.50
N LEU A 146 -6.75 4.96 1.82
CA LEU A 146 -7.67 4.31 2.76
C LEU A 146 -9.08 4.92 2.71
N ASN A 147 -9.18 6.23 2.50
CA ASN A 147 -10.46 6.90 2.26
C ASN A 147 -11.18 6.31 1.02
N GLY A 148 -10.50 6.25 -0.13
CA GLY A 148 -11.07 5.68 -1.34
C GLY A 148 -11.37 4.19 -1.22
N GLY A 149 -10.47 3.42 -0.58
CA GLY A 149 -10.69 2.00 -0.31
C GLY A 149 -11.90 1.73 0.59
N SER A 150 -12.11 2.55 1.63
CA SER A 150 -13.28 2.42 2.50
C SER A 150 -14.59 2.72 1.76
N HIS A 151 -14.60 3.72 0.87
CA HIS A 151 -15.75 3.98 -0.02
C HIS A 151 -16.04 2.78 -0.93
N LYS A 152 -15.00 2.14 -1.50
CA LYS A 152 -15.20 0.93 -2.35
C LYS A 152 -15.79 -0.23 -1.56
N VAL A 153 -15.39 -0.43 -0.32
CA VAL A 153 -15.98 -1.44 0.58
C VAL A 153 -17.44 -1.10 0.93
N GLY A 154 -17.77 0.19 0.90
CA GLY A 154 -19.09 0.71 1.30
C GLY A 154 -19.17 1.08 2.77
N CYS A 155 -18.03 1.23 3.45
CA CYS A 155 -17.99 1.72 4.83
C CYS A 155 -18.45 3.17 4.92
N LEU A 156 -19.03 3.55 6.06
CA LEU A 156 -19.14 4.96 6.42
C LEU A 156 -17.75 5.48 6.75
N THR A 157 -17.24 6.46 6.00
CA THR A 157 -15.88 6.95 6.15
C THR A 157 -15.83 8.26 6.92
N LEU A 158 -15.01 8.33 7.95
CA LEU A 158 -14.69 9.54 8.72
C LEU A 158 -13.29 10.04 8.31
N PRO A 159 -13.19 11.06 7.44
CA PRO A 159 -11.91 11.57 6.93
C PRO A 159 -11.31 12.61 7.89
N MET A 160 -10.96 12.19 9.11
CA MET A 160 -10.56 13.08 10.20
C MET A 160 -9.21 13.74 10.00
N SER A 161 -8.32 13.14 9.21
CA SER A 161 -6.91 13.53 9.14
C SER A 161 -6.18 13.30 10.48
N SER A 162 -4.92 13.72 10.59
CA SER A 162 -4.13 13.60 11.82
C SER A 162 -4.31 14.84 12.74
N GLY A 163 -4.03 14.66 14.02
CA GLY A 163 -4.07 15.72 15.03
C GLY A 163 -5.42 15.87 15.74
N ASN A 164 -5.45 16.75 16.75
CA ASN A 164 -6.60 16.99 17.62
C ASN A 164 -7.17 15.70 18.23
N THR A 165 -6.34 15.01 19.02
CA THR A 165 -6.59 13.64 19.50
C THR A 165 -7.86 13.53 20.35
N GLU A 166 -8.17 14.48 21.20
CA GLU A 166 -9.40 14.47 21.99
C GLU A 166 -10.66 14.48 21.08
N ARG A 167 -10.63 15.29 20.01
CA ARG A 167 -11.71 15.30 19.02
C ARG A 167 -11.80 13.97 18.25
N GLN A 168 -10.67 13.34 17.94
CA GLN A 168 -10.67 12.00 17.33
C GLN A 168 -11.41 11.02 18.22
N ILE A 169 -11.09 10.98 19.51
CA ILE A 169 -11.71 10.08 20.49
C ILE A 169 -13.19 10.39 20.65
N GLN A 170 -13.56 11.66 20.76
CA GLN A 170 -14.97 12.08 20.84
C GLN A 170 -15.76 11.58 19.62
N PHE A 171 -15.25 11.76 18.40
CA PHE A 171 -15.93 11.26 17.20
C PHE A 171 -15.95 9.73 17.12
N MET A 172 -14.94 9.03 17.66
CA MET A 172 -14.99 7.57 17.75
C MET A 172 -16.15 7.09 18.60
N GLN A 173 -16.42 7.78 19.72
CA GLN A 173 -17.56 7.46 20.61
C GLN A 173 -18.89 7.89 20.00
N ASP A 174 -19.00 9.14 19.55
CA ASP A 174 -20.26 9.73 19.08
C ASP A 174 -20.79 9.05 17.80
N LEU A 175 -19.88 8.65 16.90
CA LEU A 175 -20.22 8.09 15.58
C LEU A 175 -19.95 6.58 15.49
N GLY A 176 -19.47 5.95 16.55
CA GLY A 176 -19.31 4.51 16.62
C GLY A 176 -18.27 3.99 15.64
N SER A 177 -17.07 4.60 15.60
CA SER A 177 -15.98 4.12 14.74
C SER A 177 -15.62 2.67 15.06
N THR A 178 -15.53 1.83 14.03
CA THR A 178 -15.22 0.39 14.18
C THR A 178 -13.85 0.01 13.65
N ILE A 179 -13.29 0.79 12.72
CA ILE A 179 -11.95 0.60 12.15
C ILE A 179 -11.18 1.90 12.27
N LEU A 180 -9.97 1.85 12.88
CA LEU A 180 -9.05 2.98 12.98
C LEU A 180 -7.90 2.81 11.99
N CYS A 181 -7.65 3.84 11.15
CA CYS A 181 -6.55 3.88 10.21
C CYS A 181 -5.62 5.06 10.53
N CYS A 182 -4.40 4.79 10.98
CA CYS A 182 -3.39 5.82 11.30
C CYS A 182 -1.98 5.22 11.34
N THR A 183 -0.97 6.03 11.69
CA THR A 183 0.36 5.50 12.00
C THR A 183 0.36 4.77 13.35
N PRO A 184 1.23 3.76 13.54
CA PRO A 184 1.31 3.03 14.82
C PRO A 184 1.59 3.95 16.00
N SER A 185 2.51 4.90 15.88
CA SER A 185 2.81 5.87 16.94
C SER A 185 1.59 6.73 17.30
N TYR A 186 0.78 7.11 16.31
CA TYR A 186 -0.44 7.86 16.57
C TYR A 186 -1.54 7.00 17.21
N ALA A 187 -1.63 5.72 16.85
CA ALA A 187 -2.52 4.77 17.50
C ALA A 187 -2.18 4.58 19.00
N ALA A 188 -0.89 4.44 19.31
CA ALA A 188 -0.41 4.37 20.70
C ALA A 188 -0.78 5.64 21.47
N TYR A 189 -0.54 6.82 20.88
CA TYR A 189 -0.88 8.10 21.49
C TYR A 189 -2.40 8.28 21.70
N ILE A 190 -3.23 7.84 20.75
CA ILE A 190 -4.69 7.80 20.93
C ILE A 190 -5.04 6.88 22.12
N GLY A 191 -4.44 5.68 22.18
CA GLY A 191 -4.70 4.72 23.25
C GLY A 191 -4.33 5.25 24.65
N GLU A 192 -3.18 5.93 24.78
CA GLU A 192 -2.78 6.60 26.01
C GLU A 192 -3.76 7.71 26.38
N THR A 193 -4.17 8.55 25.42
CA THR A 193 -5.13 9.63 25.65
C THR A 193 -6.50 9.08 26.07
N VAL A 194 -6.98 8.00 25.46
CA VAL A 194 -8.21 7.29 25.87
C VAL A 194 -8.13 6.89 27.33
N LYS A 195 -7.01 6.31 27.75
CA LYS A 195 -6.76 5.92 29.14
C LYS A 195 -6.71 7.13 30.09
N GLU A 196 -6.05 8.22 29.71
CA GLU A 196 -5.98 9.47 30.49
C GLU A 196 -7.36 10.13 30.65
N MET A 197 -8.21 10.04 29.63
CA MET A 197 -9.61 10.51 29.69
C MET A 197 -10.50 9.60 30.55
N GLY A 198 -9.99 8.47 31.07
CA GLY A 198 -10.73 7.51 31.87
C GLY A 198 -11.72 6.66 31.10
N ILE A 199 -11.61 6.64 29.76
CA ILE A 199 -12.45 5.84 28.88
C ILE A 199 -11.90 4.41 28.85
N LYS A 200 -12.79 3.44 29.03
CA LYS A 200 -12.39 2.02 28.91
C LYS A 200 -12.46 1.55 27.47
N PRO A 201 -11.58 0.60 27.05
CA PRO A 201 -11.62 0.05 25.69
C PRO A 201 -13.00 -0.47 25.26
N GLU A 202 -13.76 -1.04 26.21
CA GLU A 202 -15.11 -1.58 25.98
C GLU A 202 -16.18 -0.49 25.71
N GLU A 203 -15.86 0.76 26.00
CA GLU A 203 -16.72 1.92 25.68
C GLU A 203 -16.50 2.44 24.26
N LEU A 204 -15.46 1.94 23.56
CA LEU A 204 -15.23 2.17 22.16
C LEU A 204 -15.83 1.02 21.33
N THR A 205 -16.34 1.34 20.16
CA THR A 205 -16.87 0.33 19.21
C THR A 205 -15.80 -0.20 18.28
N LEU A 206 -14.54 0.22 18.48
CA LEU A 206 -13.41 -0.21 17.67
C LEU A 206 -13.21 -1.72 17.74
N LYS A 207 -12.96 -2.36 16.60
CA LYS A 207 -12.65 -3.80 16.50
C LYS A 207 -11.32 -4.06 15.80
N ALA A 208 -10.89 -3.16 14.92
CA ALA A 208 -9.67 -3.32 14.13
C ALA A 208 -8.92 -1.99 13.97
N GLY A 209 -7.59 -2.08 13.95
CA GLY A 209 -6.70 -1.00 13.55
C GLY A 209 -5.88 -1.39 12.32
N ILE A 210 -5.74 -0.49 11.36
CA ILE A 210 -4.92 -0.67 10.16
C ILE A 210 -3.82 0.38 10.21
N PHE A 211 -2.61 -0.05 10.56
CA PHE A 211 -1.50 0.83 10.90
C PHE A 211 -0.31 0.64 9.97
N GLY A 212 0.38 1.73 9.63
CA GLY A 212 1.55 1.68 8.76
C GLY A 212 2.22 3.02 8.57
N ALA A 213 3.03 3.15 7.53
CA ALA A 213 3.86 4.29 7.19
C ALA A 213 5.14 4.44 8.03
N GLU A 214 5.30 3.69 9.10
CA GLU A 214 6.51 3.64 9.94
C GLU A 214 6.71 2.22 10.51
N PRO A 215 7.95 1.80 10.80
CA PRO A 215 8.22 0.54 11.47
C PRO A 215 7.74 0.59 12.93
N TRP A 216 7.26 -0.54 13.44
CA TRP A 216 6.82 -0.72 14.81
C TRP A 216 7.08 -2.14 15.31
N THR A 217 7.10 -2.34 16.62
CA THR A 217 7.44 -3.62 17.24
C THR A 217 6.20 -4.40 17.66
N GLU A 218 6.37 -5.70 17.93
CA GLU A 218 5.27 -6.52 18.47
C GLU A 218 4.84 -6.06 19.88
N GLU A 219 5.78 -5.53 20.69
CA GLU A 219 5.43 -4.97 21.99
C GLU A 219 4.49 -3.78 21.84
N MET A 220 4.79 -2.88 20.89
CA MET A 220 3.93 -1.73 20.61
C MET A 220 2.57 -2.18 20.05
N ARG A 221 2.54 -3.24 19.21
CA ARG A 221 1.29 -3.85 18.75
C ARG A 221 0.42 -4.30 19.91
N HIS A 222 0.96 -5.08 20.82
CA HIS A 222 0.24 -5.59 21.98
C HIS A 222 -0.24 -4.46 22.92
N GLU A 223 0.56 -3.43 23.06
CA GLU A 223 0.16 -2.25 23.84
C GLU A 223 -1.04 -1.51 23.21
N ILE A 224 -0.99 -1.26 21.91
CA ILE A 224 -2.10 -0.64 21.17
C ILE A 224 -3.36 -1.51 21.23
N GLU A 225 -3.23 -2.81 21.01
CA GLU A 225 -4.36 -3.76 21.10
C GLU A 225 -5.01 -3.74 22.48
N LYS A 226 -4.20 -3.66 23.54
CA LYS A 226 -4.68 -3.59 24.93
C LYS A 226 -5.33 -2.24 25.24
N LEU A 227 -4.74 -1.13 24.82
CA LEU A 227 -5.23 0.21 25.11
C LEU A 227 -6.54 0.54 24.41
N LEU A 228 -6.72 0.03 23.18
CA LEU A 228 -7.89 0.31 22.33
C LEU A 228 -8.91 -0.83 22.24
N GLY A 229 -8.61 -2.01 22.77
CA GLY A 229 -9.48 -3.20 22.69
C GLY A 229 -9.64 -3.75 21.28
N ILE A 230 -8.66 -3.59 20.42
CA ILE A 230 -8.72 -3.91 18.98
C ILE A 230 -7.79 -5.06 18.59
N LYS A 231 -7.95 -5.54 17.36
CA LYS A 231 -6.92 -6.30 16.65
C LYS A 231 -6.16 -5.37 15.69
N ALA A 232 -4.83 -5.37 15.78
CA ALA A 232 -3.98 -4.47 15.00
C ALA A 232 -3.36 -5.18 13.79
N TYR A 233 -3.46 -4.56 12.62
CA TYR A 233 -2.96 -5.05 11.34
C TYR A 233 -1.95 -4.07 10.74
N ASP A 234 -0.89 -4.61 10.13
CA ASP A 234 0.04 -3.80 9.35
C ASP A 234 -0.50 -3.52 7.95
N ILE A 235 -0.25 -2.30 7.49
CA ILE A 235 -0.40 -1.96 6.08
C ILE A 235 0.90 -1.32 5.58
N ALA A 236 1.47 -1.89 4.52
CA ALA A 236 2.64 -1.32 3.86
C ALA A 236 2.24 -0.75 2.50
N PHE A 237 2.45 0.56 2.34
CA PHE A 237 2.34 1.22 1.04
C PHE A 237 3.71 1.27 0.40
N LEU A 238 3.98 0.42 -0.57
CA LEU A 238 5.23 0.44 -1.32
C LEU A 238 5.17 1.47 -2.46
N ASN A 239 4.91 2.72 -2.08
CA ASN A 239 4.80 3.85 -3.01
C ASN A 239 6.14 4.47 -3.41
N ASN A 240 7.26 3.90 -3.03
CA ASN A 240 8.57 4.53 -3.22
C ASN A 240 9.13 4.39 -4.64
N MET A 241 8.33 3.90 -5.57
CA MET A 241 8.72 3.82 -6.97
C MET A 241 7.72 4.60 -7.78
N VAL A 242 8.05 5.85 -7.95
CA VAL A 242 7.30 6.77 -8.77
C VAL A 242 7.65 6.50 -10.22
N PHE A 243 6.82 5.72 -10.81
CA PHE A 243 6.57 5.90 -12.22
C PHE A 243 5.18 6.54 -12.31
N SER A 244 5.03 7.54 -13.11
CA SER A 244 3.72 7.97 -13.54
C SER A 244 3.19 6.89 -14.49
N TRP A 245 2.77 5.81 -13.90
CA TRP A 245 2.40 4.61 -14.60
C TRP A 245 0.91 4.53 -14.71
N ASN A 246 0.49 4.98 -15.81
CA ASN A 246 -0.85 4.77 -16.28
C ASN A 246 -0.99 3.32 -16.69
N SER A 247 -1.54 2.50 -15.84
CA SER A 247 -1.84 1.09 -16.04
C SER A 247 -0.85 0.06 -15.48
N MET A 248 -0.44 0.19 -14.22
CA MET A 248 0.08 -0.98 -13.54
C MET A 248 -1.00 -1.76 -12.86
N ASN A 249 -1.23 -2.90 -13.42
CA ASN A 249 -2.01 -3.94 -12.79
C ASN A 249 -1.26 -4.48 -11.58
N ASN A 250 -1.85 -4.34 -10.42
CA ASN A 250 -1.36 -4.68 -9.11
C ASN A 250 -0.65 -6.01 -9.00
N PHE A 251 0.52 -5.99 -8.38
CA PHE A 251 0.98 -7.11 -7.60
C PHE A 251 0.45 -6.95 -6.18
N VAL A 252 -0.67 -7.57 -5.90
CA VAL A 252 -1.09 -7.79 -4.53
C VAL A 252 -0.58 -9.16 -4.16
N VAL A 253 0.39 -9.21 -3.27
CA VAL A 253 0.71 -10.44 -2.56
C VAL A 253 -0.16 -10.43 -1.33
N ASP A 254 -1.37 -10.93 -1.48
CA ASP A 254 -2.20 -11.26 -0.34
C ASP A 254 -1.77 -12.63 0.14
N ARG A 255 -1.13 -12.69 1.30
CA ARG A 255 -0.99 -13.91 2.06
C ARG A 255 -1.68 -13.75 3.39
N TYR A 256 -2.85 -14.34 3.43
CA TYR A 256 -3.46 -14.76 4.67
C TYR A 256 -2.85 -16.09 5.08
N THR A 257 -1.85 -16.06 5.94
CA THR A 257 -1.56 -17.19 6.80
C THR A 257 -2.16 -16.88 8.17
N ASP A 258 -2.86 -17.84 8.76
CA ASP A 258 -3.30 -17.76 10.16
C ASP A 258 -2.07 -17.48 11.05
N GLY A 259 -1.85 -16.22 11.38
CA GLY A 259 -0.68 -15.76 12.14
C GLY A 259 0.05 -14.55 11.58
N CYS A 260 -0.02 -14.28 10.27
CA CYS A 260 0.60 -13.10 9.69
C CYS A 260 -0.42 -11.97 9.58
N ARG A 261 -0.28 -10.96 10.44
CA ARG A 261 -1.18 -9.78 10.53
C ARG A 261 -0.76 -8.67 9.56
N ILE A 262 -0.21 -9.03 8.39
CA ILE A 262 0.31 -8.06 7.42
C ILE A 262 -0.55 -8.08 6.18
N ALA A 263 -1.28 -7.00 5.93
CA ALA A 263 -1.84 -6.73 4.62
C ALA A 263 -0.79 -5.94 3.80
N LEU A 264 -0.10 -6.63 2.90
CA LEU A 264 0.90 -6.00 2.05
C LEU A 264 0.23 -5.52 0.76
N ILE A 265 0.04 -4.22 0.61
CA ILE A 265 -0.36 -3.62 -0.66
C ILE A 265 0.90 -3.34 -1.45
N ILE A 266 1.26 -4.25 -2.34
CA ILE A 266 2.30 -4.01 -3.34
C ILE A 266 1.61 -3.42 -4.55
N GLN A 267 1.55 -2.10 -4.59
CA GLN A 267 1.24 -1.38 -5.79
C GLN A 267 2.55 -1.23 -6.56
N GLU A 268 2.76 -2.02 -7.61
CA GLU A 268 3.83 -1.86 -8.62
C GLU A 268 4.81 -3.02 -8.76
N ILE A 269 5.13 -3.33 -10.03
CA ILE A 269 6.34 -4.05 -10.40
C ILE A 269 7.51 -3.16 -9.94
N ARG A 270 8.25 -3.62 -8.97
CA ARG A 270 9.54 -3.02 -8.66
C ARG A 270 10.48 -3.27 -9.82
N PHE A 271 10.86 -2.23 -10.52
CA PHE A 271 12.20 -2.19 -11.06
C PHE A 271 13.10 -1.95 -9.85
N ALA A 272 13.76 -3.02 -9.41
CA ALA A 272 14.41 -3.09 -8.13
C ALA A 272 15.33 -1.91 -7.89
N ALA A 273 14.99 -1.04 -6.96
CA ALA A 273 16.03 -0.38 -6.20
C ALA A 273 16.77 -1.49 -5.45
N LYS A 274 18.09 -1.47 -5.50
CA LYS A 274 18.95 -2.34 -4.72
C LYS A 274 18.55 -2.16 -3.25
N ALA A 275 17.63 -3.00 -2.77
CA ALA A 275 17.45 -3.15 -1.35
C ALA A 275 18.76 -3.74 -0.86
N ALA A 276 19.44 -3.02 0.00
CA ALA A 276 20.46 -3.61 0.81
C ALA A 276 19.82 -4.85 1.46
N ASP A 277 20.54 -5.96 1.35
CA ASP A 277 20.31 -7.19 2.08
C ASP A 277 19.06 -8.02 1.74
N GLY A 278 19.19 -8.88 0.72
CA GLY A 278 18.62 -10.25 0.67
C GLY A 278 17.12 -10.50 0.85
N LEU A 279 16.36 -9.58 1.40
CA LEU A 279 14.98 -9.78 1.87
C LEU A 279 13.90 -9.82 0.78
N PHE A 280 14.25 -9.55 -0.47
CA PHE A 280 13.27 -9.40 -1.55
C PHE A 280 13.17 -10.57 -2.53
N SER A 281 14.18 -11.41 -2.63
CA SER A 281 14.13 -12.64 -3.45
C SER A 281 13.12 -13.64 -2.91
N ASP A 282 12.92 -13.66 -1.59
CA ASP A 282 12.03 -14.60 -0.92
C ASP A 282 10.55 -14.25 -1.04
N PHE A 283 10.21 -12.95 -1.24
CA PHE A 283 8.81 -12.53 -1.41
C PHE A 283 8.20 -12.88 -2.78
N ILE A 284 9.02 -13.07 -3.81
CA ILE A 284 8.56 -13.46 -5.15
C ILE A 284 8.38 -14.98 -5.24
N ASN A 285 9.09 -15.76 -4.44
CA ASN A 285 9.19 -17.22 -4.54
C ASN A 285 8.46 -18.01 -3.46
N LEU A 286 7.63 -17.40 -2.63
CA LEU A 286 6.95 -18.14 -1.55
C LEU A 286 5.79 -18.99 -2.10
N PRO A 287 5.81 -20.31 -1.98
CA PRO A 287 4.72 -21.19 -2.43
C PRO A 287 3.47 -21.02 -1.57
N CYS A 288 2.32 -21.12 -2.20
CA CYS A 288 0.99 -20.94 -1.61
C CYS A 288 0.52 -22.20 -0.88
N ALA A 289 1.32 -22.84 -0.07
CA ALA A 289 0.93 -23.92 0.84
C ALA A 289 2.15 -24.39 1.64
N ASP A 290 2.40 -23.79 2.78
CA ASP A 290 2.88 -24.57 3.93
C ASP A 290 2.71 -23.74 5.21
N SER A 291 2.04 -24.34 6.19
CA SER A 291 1.65 -23.74 7.46
C SER A 291 2.80 -23.69 8.49
N ARG A 292 4.04 -23.47 8.03
CA ARG A 292 5.23 -23.43 8.88
C ARG A 292 6.19 -22.32 8.47
N PHE A 293 5.80 -21.07 8.72
CA PHE A 293 6.77 -19.99 8.84
C PHE A 293 6.73 -19.41 10.25
N ASP A 294 7.73 -19.83 11.02
CA ASP A 294 8.13 -19.24 12.29
C ASP A 294 8.70 -17.84 11.97
N CYS A 295 7.98 -16.78 12.35
CA CYS A 295 8.44 -15.40 12.21
C CYS A 295 9.43 -15.07 13.33
N THR A 296 10.61 -15.71 13.33
CA THR A 296 11.76 -15.24 14.08
C THR A 296 12.73 -14.57 13.11
N LEU A 297 12.53 -13.28 12.89
CA LEU A 297 13.58 -12.40 12.39
C LEU A 297 14.13 -11.62 13.58
N GLN A 298 15.34 -12.00 13.98
CA GLN A 298 16.25 -11.18 14.78
C GLN A 298 16.73 -9.97 13.99
#